data_1f2507d84d57ac9891892441f358407e
#
_entry.id   1f2507d84d57ac9891892441f358407e
#
_cell.length_a   1.000
_cell.length_b   1.000
_cell.length_c   1.000
_cell.angle_alpha   90.00
_cell.angle_beta   90.00
_cell.angle_gamma   90.00
#
_symmetry.space_group_name_H-M   'P 1'
#
loop_
_entity.id
_entity.type
_entity.pdbx_description
1 polymer ?
#
loop_
_entity_poly.entity_id
_entity_poly.type
_entity_poly.pdbx_seq_one_letter_code
_entity_poly.pdbx_strand_id
1 'polypeptide(L)'
;MLSFSVYTNEKSNKWVTFIHGAGGSSSIWFRQIRAFKEEFNVLLIDLRGHGNSQSLDNDKPSKEYTFKDISNDILEVLHHLKIEKSHFIGISLGTILIRDLAERNPEMVESMIMGGAILKLN
;
A
#
# COMPACT_ATOMS: atom_id res chain seq x y z
N MET A 1 -8.18 -5.43 -9.99
CA MET A 1 -7.30 -4.46 -9.34
C MET A 1 -7.85 -4.08 -7.98
N LEU A 2 -6.96 -3.84 -7.02
CA LEU A 2 -7.37 -3.43 -5.67
C LEU A 2 -8.15 -2.13 -5.69
N SER A 3 -9.04 -1.97 -4.69
CA SER A 3 -9.69 -0.68 -4.46
C SER A 3 -8.67 0.30 -3.88
N PHE A 4 -8.71 1.53 -4.35
CA PHE A 4 -7.79 2.57 -3.88
C PHE A 4 -8.46 3.94 -3.88
N SER A 5 -7.87 4.86 -3.14
CA SER A 5 -8.30 6.26 -3.10
C SER A 5 -7.08 7.15 -3.33
N VAL A 6 -7.26 8.21 -4.09
CA VAL A 6 -6.18 9.16 -4.40
C VAL A 6 -6.59 10.56 -3.97
N TYR A 7 -5.68 11.23 -3.27
CA TYR A 7 -5.82 12.63 -2.92
C TYR A 7 -4.69 13.39 -3.60
N THR A 8 -4.99 14.08 -4.69
CA THR A 8 -3.96 14.73 -5.49
C THR A 8 -3.66 16.14 -4.98
N ASN A 9 -2.39 16.52 -5.15
CA ASN A 9 -1.91 17.86 -4.85
C ASN A 9 -1.20 18.38 -6.09
N GLU A 10 -1.81 19.33 -6.77
CA GLU A 10 -1.29 19.86 -8.03
C GLU A 10 0.09 20.52 -7.89
N LYS A 11 0.45 20.93 -6.69
CA LYS A 11 1.73 21.57 -6.42
C LYS A 11 2.87 20.59 -6.15
N SER A 12 2.57 19.29 -6.12
CA SER A 12 3.55 18.26 -5.78
C SER A 12 3.58 17.18 -6.84
N ASN A 13 4.78 16.67 -7.10
CA ASN A 13 4.98 15.46 -7.89
C ASN A 13 5.42 14.28 -7.04
N LYS A 14 5.38 14.44 -5.72
CA LYS A 14 5.79 13.40 -4.79
C LYS A 14 4.58 12.63 -4.26
N TRP A 15 4.77 11.33 -4.09
CA TRP A 15 3.70 10.42 -3.65
C TRP A 15 4.02 9.79 -2.30
N VAL A 16 2.97 9.61 -1.50
CA VAL A 16 3.00 8.81 -0.29
C VAL A 16 1.91 7.74 -0.42
N THR A 17 2.30 6.48 -0.29
CA THR A 17 1.41 5.34 -0.36
C THR A 17 1.28 4.71 1.01
N PHE A 18 0.05 4.55 1.49
CA PHE A 18 -0.24 3.97 2.80
C PHE A 18 -0.74 2.54 2.64
N ILE A 19 -0.09 1.61 3.35
CA ILE A 19 -0.44 0.18 3.32
C ILE A 19 -0.85 -0.26 4.72
N HIS A 20 -2.13 -0.64 4.88
CA HIS A 20 -2.67 -1.05 6.18
C HIS A 20 -2.24 -2.46 6.57
N GLY A 21 -2.55 -2.86 7.80
CA GLY A 21 -2.26 -4.20 8.31
C GLY A 21 -3.40 -5.18 8.08
N ALA A 22 -3.14 -6.45 8.42
CA ALA A 22 -4.14 -7.51 8.34
C ALA A 22 -5.34 -7.18 9.20
N GLY A 23 -6.55 -7.40 8.66
CA GLY A 23 -7.79 -7.08 9.35
C GLY A 23 -8.19 -5.62 9.31
N GLY A 24 -7.35 -4.75 8.72
CA GLY A 24 -7.64 -3.34 8.60
C GLY A 24 -8.16 -2.94 7.24
N SER A 25 -8.12 -1.66 6.96
CA SER A 25 -8.47 -1.09 5.67
C SER A 25 -7.85 0.30 5.57
N SER A 26 -8.01 0.94 4.41
CA SER A 26 -7.49 2.29 4.20
C SER A 26 -8.08 3.32 5.16
N SER A 27 -9.23 3.02 5.79
CA SER A 27 -9.88 3.96 6.70
C SER A 27 -9.04 4.28 7.94
N ILE A 28 -8.07 3.43 8.29
CA ILE A 28 -7.19 3.70 9.45
C ILE A 28 -6.33 4.93 9.26
N TRP A 29 -6.14 5.38 8.02
CA TRP A 29 -5.28 6.50 7.70
C TRP A 29 -5.98 7.85 7.69
N PHE A 30 -7.25 7.88 8.08
CA PHE A 30 -8.09 9.07 8.00
C PHE A 30 -7.43 10.34 8.58
N ARG A 31 -6.77 10.21 9.74
CA ARG A 31 -6.14 11.37 10.39
C ARG A 31 -4.87 11.81 9.68
N GLN A 32 -4.14 10.87 9.08
CA GLN A 32 -2.87 11.16 8.43
C GLN A 32 -3.07 11.86 7.10
N ILE A 33 -4.15 11.55 6.39
CA ILE A 33 -4.43 12.13 5.08
C ILE A 33 -4.36 13.66 5.12
N ARG A 34 -4.99 14.25 6.12
CA ARG A 34 -5.08 15.71 6.23
C ARG A 34 -3.72 16.37 6.24
N ALA A 35 -2.77 15.81 6.97
CA ALA A 35 -1.43 16.36 7.07
C ALA A 35 -0.64 16.14 5.79
N PHE A 36 -0.68 14.91 5.25
CA PHE A 36 0.15 14.56 4.11
C PHE A 36 -0.31 15.17 2.79
N LYS A 37 -1.61 15.33 2.59
CA LYS A 37 -2.12 15.85 1.32
C LYS A 37 -1.72 17.31 1.05
N GLU A 38 -1.25 18.02 2.06
CA GLU A 38 -0.79 19.40 1.88
C GLU A 38 0.55 19.47 1.14
N GLU A 39 1.35 18.40 1.21
CA GLU A 39 2.68 18.39 0.60
C GLU A 39 2.87 17.25 -0.41
N PHE A 40 1.99 16.27 -0.40
CA PHE A 40 2.14 15.06 -1.22
C PHE A 40 0.84 14.72 -1.92
N ASN A 41 0.98 13.98 -3.02
CA ASN A 41 -0.13 13.20 -3.53
C ASN A 41 -0.22 11.94 -2.67
N VAL A 42 -1.42 11.59 -2.23
CA VAL A 42 -1.62 10.48 -1.29
C VAL A 42 -2.38 9.35 -1.98
N LEU A 43 -1.86 8.14 -1.83
CA LEU A 43 -2.51 6.92 -2.30
C LEU A 43 -2.83 6.02 -1.11
N LEU A 44 -4.09 5.61 -1.00
CA LEU A 44 -4.56 4.66 0.00
C LEU A 44 -5.01 3.42 -0.74
N ILE A 45 -4.57 2.25 -0.27
CA ILE A 45 -4.91 0.97 -0.90
C ILE A 45 -5.59 0.07 0.12
N ASP A 46 -6.70 -0.56 -0.28
CA ASP A 46 -7.29 -1.67 0.47
C ASP A 46 -6.69 -2.96 -0.07
N LEU A 47 -6.00 -3.69 0.79
CA LEU A 47 -5.36 -4.94 0.41
C LEU A 47 -6.39 -6.00 0.05
N ARG A 48 -5.95 -7.01 -0.69
CA ARG A 48 -6.78 -8.14 -1.09
C ARG A 48 -7.50 -8.73 0.12
N GLY A 49 -8.82 -8.94 -0.01
CA GLY A 49 -9.64 -9.47 1.08
C GLY A 49 -10.03 -8.47 2.16
N HIS A 50 -9.66 -7.20 2.01
CA HIS A 50 -9.90 -6.16 3.01
C HIS A 50 -10.68 -4.99 2.42
N GLY A 51 -11.43 -4.30 3.26
CA GLY A 51 -12.16 -3.10 2.86
C GLY A 51 -12.96 -3.31 1.59
N ASN A 52 -12.79 -2.43 0.63
CA ASN A 52 -13.50 -2.50 -0.66
C ASN A 52 -12.84 -3.46 -1.65
N SER A 53 -11.77 -4.14 -1.24
CA SER A 53 -11.11 -5.15 -2.07
C SER A 53 -11.51 -6.59 -1.71
N GLN A 54 -12.56 -6.76 -0.91
CA GLN A 54 -13.00 -8.09 -0.47
C GLN A 54 -13.43 -9.00 -1.62
N SER A 55 -14.01 -8.43 -2.66
CA SER A 55 -14.51 -9.22 -3.80
C SER A 55 -13.41 -9.97 -4.55
N LEU A 56 -12.15 -9.57 -4.38
CA LEU A 56 -11.04 -10.24 -5.04
C LEU A 56 -10.80 -11.64 -4.52
N ASP A 57 -11.24 -11.93 -3.29
CA ASP A 57 -11.08 -13.25 -2.70
C ASP A 57 -12.00 -14.30 -3.32
N ASN A 58 -12.99 -13.88 -4.10
CA ASN A 58 -13.92 -14.81 -4.74
C ASN A 58 -13.27 -15.63 -5.84
N ASP A 59 -12.13 -15.19 -6.38
CA ASP A 59 -11.51 -15.85 -7.51
C ASP A 59 -10.63 -17.04 -7.09
N LYS A 60 -10.15 -17.05 -5.86
CA LYS A 60 -9.41 -18.18 -5.31
C LYS A 60 -9.32 -18.09 -3.79
N PRO A 61 -9.09 -19.21 -3.11
CA PRO A 61 -8.98 -19.23 -1.64
C PRO A 61 -7.86 -18.32 -1.16
N SER A 62 -8.11 -17.58 -0.08
CA SER A 62 -7.13 -16.64 0.48
C SER A 62 -5.85 -17.34 0.91
N LYS A 63 -5.92 -18.60 1.33
CA LYS A 63 -4.76 -19.39 1.76
C LYS A 63 -3.75 -19.64 0.64
N GLU A 64 -4.15 -19.41 -0.62
CA GLU A 64 -3.27 -19.58 -1.77
C GLU A 64 -2.47 -18.31 -2.08
N TYR A 65 -2.74 -17.21 -1.38
CA TYR A 65 -2.04 -15.96 -1.63
C TYR A 65 -0.72 -15.92 -0.88
N THR A 66 0.34 -15.51 -1.57
CA THR A 66 1.65 -15.26 -0.96
C THR A 66 1.82 -13.76 -0.76
N PHE A 67 2.82 -13.38 0.03
CA PHE A 67 3.16 -11.96 0.16
C PHE A 67 3.54 -11.36 -1.20
N LYS A 68 4.18 -12.17 -2.05
CA LYS A 68 4.52 -11.74 -3.40
C LYS A 68 3.27 -11.43 -4.22
N ASP A 69 2.23 -12.25 -4.11
CA ASP A 69 0.96 -12.02 -4.81
C ASP A 69 0.33 -10.70 -4.36
N ILE A 70 0.33 -10.45 -3.06
CA ILE A 70 -0.28 -9.24 -2.51
C ILE A 70 0.53 -8.00 -2.88
N SER A 71 1.86 -8.07 -2.84
CA SER A 71 2.67 -6.93 -3.25
C SER A 71 2.58 -6.68 -4.75
N ASN A 72 2.37 -7.72 -5.57
CA ASN A 72 2.10 -7.54 -6.99
C ASN A 72 0.79 -6.79 -7.22
N ASP A 73 -0.22 -7.01 -6.36
CA ASP A 73 -1.47 -6.25 -6.41
C ASP A 73 -1.20 -4.76 -6.21
N ILE A 74 -0.29 -4.43 -5.29
CA ILE A 74 0.09 -3.04 -5.03
C ILE A 74 0.79 -2.44 -6.24
N LEU A 75 1.72 -3.20 -6.84
CA LEU A 75 2.42 -2.77 -8.06
C LEU A 75 1.44 -2.47 -9.19
N GLU A 76 0.40 -3.29 -9.34
CA GLU A 76 -0.61 -3.06 -10.36
C GLU A 76 -1.28 -1.69 -10.21
N VAL A 77 -1.62 -1.31 -8.97
CA VAL A 77 -2.21 0.00 -8.69
C VAL A 77 -1.23 1.12 -9.03
N LEU A 78 0.03 0.98 -8.60
CA LEU A 78 1.05 1.99 -8.87
C LEU A 78 1.27 2.18 -10.37
N HIS A 79 1.35 1.08 -11.13
CA HIS A 79 1.52 1.14 -12.58
C HIS A 79 0.29 1.75 -13.26
N HIS A 80 -0.90 1.41 -12.78
CA HIS A 80 -2.14 1.96 -13.32
C HIS A 80 -2.17 3.48 -13.16
N LEU A 81 -1.69 3.99 -12.04
CA LEU A 81 -1.64 5.42 -11.76
C LEU A 81 -0.39 6.10 -12.30
N LYS A 82 0.50 5.34 -12.95
CA LYS A 82 1.76 5.85 -13.51
C LYS A 82 2.67 6.46 -12.44
N ILE A 83 2.65 5.87 -11.24
CA ILE A 83 3.51 6.28 -10.14
C ILE A 83 4.81 5.51 -10.26
N GLU A 84 5.90 6.20 -10.56
CA GLU A 84 7.21 5.59 -10.74
C GLU A 84 7.97 5.44 -9.42
N LYS A 85 7.69 6.31 -8.47
CA LYS A 85 8.40 6.34 -7.19
C LYS A 85 7.47 6.91 -6.12
N SER A 86 7.52 6.31 -4.93
CA SER A 86 6.67 6.74 -3.81
C SER A 86 7.38 6.53 -2.48
N HIS A 87 7.02 7.36 -1.51
CA HIS A 87 7.29 7.07 -0.11
C HIS A 87 6.22 6.10 0.35
N PHE A 88 6.56 5.16 1.22
CA PHE A 88 5.62 4.16 1.72
C PHE A 88 5.51 4.23 3.24
N ILE A 89 4.28 4.19 3.72
CA ILE A 89 4.00 4.13 5.15
C ILE A 89 3.12 2.92 5.39
N GLY A 90 3.55 2.03 6.27
CA GLY A 90 2.82 0.80 6.54
C GLY A 90 2.86 0.39 7.98
N ILE A 91 1.92 -0.48 8.37
CA ILE A 91 1.89 -1.08 9.70
C ILE A 91 1.67 -2.57 9.56
N SER A 92 2.24 -3.34 10.51
CA SER A 92 2.04 -4.78 10.61
C SER A 92 2.31 -5.48 9.27
N LEU A 93 1.30 -6.14 8.68
CA LEU A 93 1.43 -6.79 7.37
C LEU A 93 1.93 -5.83 6.30
N GLY A 94 1.51 -4.58 6.36
CA GLY A 94 1.97 -3.57 5.40
C GLY A 94 3.48 -3.42 5.37
N THR A 95 4.15 -3.60 6.52
CA THR A 95 5.60 -3.49 6.57
C THR A 95 6.28 -4.61 5.79
N ILE A 96 5.72 -5.81 5.83
CA ILE A 96 6.25 -6.95 5.08
C ILE A 96 6.13 -6.70 3.59
N LEU A 97 4.98 -6.18 3.17
CA LEU A 97 4.71 -5.92 1.76
C LEU A 97 5.62 -4.81 1.21
N ILE A 98 5.82 -3.75 1.99
CA ILE A 98 6.72 -2.66 1.58
C ILE A 98 8.15 -3.16 1.45
N ARG A 99 8.59 -4.00 2.38
CA ARG A 99 9.94 -4.58 2.30
C ARG A 99 10.11 -5.45 1.07
N ASP A 100 9.08 -6.25 0.74
CA ASP A 100 9.11 -7.07 -0.47
C ASP A 100 9.19 -6.18 -1.72
N LEU A 101 8.43 -5.09 -1.76
CA LEU A 101 8.50 -4.13 -2.86
C LEU A 101 9.90 -3.52 -2.98
N ALA A 102 10.50 -3.13 -1.85
CA ALA A 102 11.82 -2.52 -1.84
C ALA A 102 12.90 -3.48 -2.33
N GLU A 103 12.78 -4.77 -2.02
CA GLU A 103 13.74 -5.77 -2.49
C GLU A 103 13.63 -6.03 -3.98
N ARG A 104 12.40 -6.11 -4.50
CA ARG A 104 12.18 -6.44 -5.91
C ARG A 104 12.18 -5.23 -6.83
N ASN A 105 11.83 -4.06 -6.31
CA ASN A 105 11.71 -2.82 -7.10
C ASN A 105 12.29 -1.65 -6.31
N PRO A 106 13.61 -1.68 -6.01
CA PRO A 106 14.20 -0.65 -5.16
C PRO A 106 14.06 0.77 -5.72
N GLU A 107 14.00 0.91 -7.03
CA GLU A 107 13.86 2.22 -7.68
C GLU A 107 12.49 2.86 -7.43
N MET A 108 11.49 2.06 -7.04
CA MET A 108 10.14 2.54 -6.78
C MET A 108 9.98 3.08 -5.37
N VAL A 109 10.82 2.63 -4.43
CA VAL A 109 10.68 2.96 -3.02
C VAL A 109 11.62 4.08 -2.64
N GLU A 110 11.05 5.30 -2.51
CA GLU A 110 11.83 6.49 -2.13
C GLU A 110 12.25 6.41 -0.66
N SER A 111 11.33 6.04 0.20
CA SER A 111 11.59 5.83 1.63
C SER A 111 10.48 4.98 2.22
N MET A 112 10.73 4.45 3.41
CA MET A 112 9.78 3.58 4.12
C MET A 112 9.66 4.03 5.57
N ILE A 113 8.41 4.19 6.02
CA ILE A 113 8.11 4.40 7.45
C ILE A 113 7.25 3.22 7.87
N MET A 114 7.72 2.47 8.87
CA MET A 114 7.08 1.23 9.28
C MET A 114 6.75 1.26 10.76
N GLY A 115 5.45 1.20 11.08
CA GLY A 115 4.97 1.11 12.45
C GLY A 115 4.58 -0.32 12.80
N GLY A 116 4.95 -0.78 14.00
CA GLY A 116 4.65 -2.15 14.41
C GLY A 116 5.24 -3.17 13.47
N ALA A 117 6.49 -2.95 13.03
CA ALA A 117 7.13 -3.78 12.02
C ALA A 117 7.28 -5.23 12.47
N ILE A 118 7.00 -6.15 11.53
CA ILE A 118 7.26 -7.57 11.72
C ILE A 118 8.61 -7.85 11.04
N LEU A 119 9.62 -8.16 11.86
CA LEU A 119 10.97 -8.38 11.36
C LEU A 119 11.23 -9.85 11.06
N LYS A 120 10.44 -10.74 11.66
CA LYS A 120 10.62 -12.17 11.53
C LYS A 120 9.27 -12.87 11.64
N LEU A 121 9.00 -13.76 10.70
CA LEU A 121 7.82 -14.60 10.73
C LEU A 121 8.22 -16.02 11.11
N ASN A 122 7.47 -16.59 12.04
CA ASN A 122 7.70 -17.98 12.46
C ASN A 122 6.60 -18.86 11.90
#